data_6d44c0c2208cdaca74db7a9302e19462
#
_entry.id   6d44c0c2208cdaca74db7a9302e19462
#
_cell.length_a   1.000
_cell.length_b   1.000
_cell.length_c   1.000
_cell.angle_alpha   90.00
_cell.angle_beta   90.00
_cell.angle_gamma   90.00
#
_symmetry.space_group_name_H-M   'P 1'
#
loop_
_entity.id
_entity.type
_entity.pdbx_description
1 polymer ?
#
loop_
_entity_poly.entity_id
_entity_poly.type
_entity_poly.pdbx_seq_one_letter_code
_entity_poly.pdbx_strand_id
1 'polypeptide(L)'
;LCLAGIAYTMLGVGIRYGLDKGVSLPLTLGIISASGFLLLGSLSLGSIGWDAMLSTESRHLGDMFLAGLFNAIAFLSLTRAIQLTSVTYVNLINASQVAIAALTGVLLFQEKPTLVMMAGVILTIAGLMLVQGPAHRKNQKTALISPE
;
A
#
# COMPACT_ATOMS: atom_id res chain seq x y z
N LEU A 1 4.17 -14.42 -2.30
CA LEU A 1 3.27 -13.60 -1.50
C LEU A 1 3.87 -13.22 -0.14
N CYS A 2 4.38 -14.16 0.67
CA CYS A 2 4.97 -13.87 1.98
C CYS A 2 6.15 -12.87 1.90
N LEU A 3 7.07 -13.06 0.94
CA LEU A 3 8.19 -12.15 0.72
C LEU A 3 7.74 -10.73 0.37
N ALA A 4 6.70 -10.58 -0.45
CA ALA A 4 6.13 -9.29 -0.79
C ALA A 4 5.52 -8.59 0.44
N GLY A 5 4.84 -9.34 1.32
CA GLY A 5 4.30 -8.82 2.57
C GLY A 5 5.40 -8.34 3.52
N ILE A 6 6.49 -9.09 3.65
CA ILE A 6 7.65 -8.68 4.46
C ILE A 6 8.29 -7.41 3.90
N ALA A 7 8.53 -7.37 2.59
CA ALA A 7 9.12 -6.20 1.92
C ALA A 7 8.24 -4.96 2.08
N TYR A 8 6.92 -5.10 1.94
CA TYR A 8 5.96 -4.01 2.14
C TYR A 8 5.97 -3.49 3.58
N THR A 9 6.02 -4.39 4.56
CA THR A 9 6.11 -4.01 5.99
C THR A 9 7.42 -3.28 6.29
N MET A 10 8.54 -3.77 5.76
CA MET A 10 9.85 -3.12 5.90
C MET A 10 9.85 -1.72 5.28
N LEU A 11 9.19 -1.54 4.13
CA LEU A 11 9.02 -0.24 3.50
C LEU A 11 8.28 0.73 4.43
N GLY A 12 7.16 0.32 5.03
CA GLY A 12 6.38 1.14 5.97
C GLY A 12 7.18 1.56 7.20
N VAL A 13 7.95 0.63 7.78
CA VAL A 13 8.86 0.92 8.91
C VAL A 13 9.98 1.87 8.48
N GLY A 14 10.56 1.65 7.30
CA GLY A 14 11.61 2.52 6.74
C GLY A 14 11.14 3.95 6.51
N ILE A 15 9.92 4.12 5.96
CA ILE A 15 9.29 5.44 5.81
C ILE A 15 9.15 6.12 7.17
N ARG A 16 8.60 5.43 8.15
CA ARG A 16 8.42 5.97 9.51
C ARG A 16 9.75 6.39 10.12
N TYR A 17 10.75 5.52 10.05
CA TYR A 17 12.08 5.83 10.59
C TYR A 17 12.70 7.06 9.93
N GLY A 18 12.59 7.19 8.59
CA GLY A 18 13.09 8.36 7.87
C GLY A 18 12.40 9.66 8.32
N LEU A 19 11.07 9.63 8.45
CA LEU A 19 10.27 10.76 8.89
C LEU A 19 10.58 11.17 10.34
N ASP A 20 10.78 10.21 11.25
CA ASP A 20 11.15 10.45 12.65
C ASP A 20 12.57 11.04 12.77
N LYS A 21 13.46 10.79 11.80
CA LYS A 21 14.78 11.42 11.69
C LYS A 21 14.77 12.81 11.04
N GLY A 22 13.60 13.35 10.74
CA GLY A 22 13.44 14.68 10.15
C GLY A 22 13.59 14.72 8.63
N VAL A 23 13.63 13.58 7.95
CA VAL A 23 13.61 13.56 6.49
C VAL A 23 12.24 14.06 6.01
N SER A 24 12.25 15.06 5.11
CA SER A 24 11.00 15.63 4.62
C SER A 24 10.21 14.60 3.79
N LEU A 25 8.87 14.69 3.89
CA LEU A 25 7.95 13.81 3.15
C LEU A 25 8.23 13.80 1.64
N PRO A 26 8.42 14.96 0.96
CA PRO A 26 8.71 14.97 -0.47
C PRO A 26 10.02 14.24 -0.82
N LEU A 27 11.04 14.37 0.02
CA LEU A 27 12.32 13.70 -0.20
C LEU A 27 12.18 12.18 -0.04
N THR A 28 11.48 11.73 0.99
CA THR A 28 11.18 10.31 1.22
C THR A 28 10.46 9.70 0.01
N LEU A 29 9.40 10.37 -0.45
CA LEU A 29 8.65 9.94 -1.64
C LEU A 29 9.49 9.96 -2.91
N GLY A 30 10.30 11.00 -3.08
CA GLY A 30 11.20 11.13 -4.23
C GLY A 30 12.20 9.98 -4.32
N ILE A 31 12.84 9.61 -3.21
CA ILE A 31 13.79 8.49 -3.15
C ILE A 31 13.09 7.16 -3.49
N ILE A 32 11.92 6.90 -2.91
CA ILE A 32 11.18 5.65 -3.14
C ILE A 32 10.73 5.57 -4.61
N SER A 33 10.18 6.65 -5.14
CA SER A 33 9.71 6.70 -6.54
C SER A 33 10.87 6.55 -7.53
N ALA A 34 12.00 7.23 -7.27
CA ALA A 34 13.19 7.11 -8.11
C ALA A 34 13.77 5.69 -8.09
N SER A 35 13.86 5.08 -6.89
CA SER A 35 14.33 3.70 -6.75
C SER A 35 13.43 2.71 -7.48
N GLY A 36 12.10 2.86 -7.33
CA GLY A 36 11.11 2.04 -8.04
C GLY A 36 11.19 2.21 -9.55
N PHE A 37 11.30 3.44 -10.02
CA PHE A 37 11.44 3.74 -11.45
C PHE A 37 12.73 3.13 -12.07
N LEU A 38 13.87 3.29 -11.40
CA LEU A 38 15.12 2.73 -11.87
C LEU A 38 15.10 1.19 -11.89
N LEU A 39 14.59 0.58 -10.82
CA LEU A 39 14.55 -0.87 -10.69
C LEU A 39 13.55 -1.50 -11.68
N LEU A 40 12.32 -1.03 -11.68
CA LEU A 40 11.26 -1.57 -12.56
C LEU A 40 11.51 -1.18 -14.01
N GLY A 41 12.03 0.02 -14.28
CA GLY A 41 12.39 0.46 -15.61
C GLY A 41 13.50 -0.39 -16.22
N SER A 42 14.56 -0.68 -15.45
CA SER A 42 15.66 -1.53 -15.93
C SER A 42 15.22 -2.98 -16.15
N LEU A 43 14.38 -3.53 -15.26
CA LEU A 43 13.81 -4.87 -15.45
C LEU A 43 12.89 -4.94 -16.66
N SER A 44 12.06 -3.92 -16.88
CA SER A 44 11.16 -3.85 -18.04
C SER A 44 11.94 -3.77 -19.35
N LEU A 45 12.98 -2.92 -19.42
CA LEU A 45 13.87 -2.83 -20.59
C LEU A 45 14.56 -4.17 -20.88
N GLY A 46 15.01 -4.87 -19.84
CA GLY A 46 15.68 -6.16 -20.00
C GLY A 46 14.75 -7.30 -20.40
N SER A 47 13.47 -7.25 -20.02
CA SER A 47 12.51 -8.34 -20.27
C SER A 47 11.64 -8.14 -21.52
N ILE A 48 11.24 -6.91 -21.81
CA ILE A 48 10.29 -6.59 -22.89
C ILE A 48 11.03 -6.02 -24.10
N GLY A 49 12.11 -5.31 -23.88
CA GLY A 49 12.89 -4.64 -24.91
C GLY A 49 12.35 -3.25 -25.26
N TRP A 50 13.23 -2.44 -25.89
CA TRP A 50 12.94 -1.05 -26.20
C TRP A 50 11.86 -0.88 -27.27
N ASP A 51 11.88 -1.73 -28.30
CA ASP A 51 10.96 -1.64 -29.44
C ASP A 51 9.52 -1.94 -29.02
N ALA A 52 9.30 -2.91 -28.14
CA ALA A 52 7.97 -3.24 -27.64
C ALA A 52 7.41 -2.14 -26.72
N MET A 53 8.27 -1.44 -25.98
CA MET A 53 7.84 -0.29 -25.17
C MET A 53 7.39 0.89 -26.04
N LEU A 54 8.11 1.16 -27.14
CA LEU A 54 7.78 2.25 -28.07
C LEU A 54 6.56 1.96 -28.94
N SER A 55 6.23 0.68 -29.18
CA SER A 55 5.07 0.24 -29.95
C SER A 55 3.76 0.20 -29.12
N THR A 56 3.79 0.62 -27.86
CA THR A 56 2.61 0.65 -27.01
C THR A 56 1.58 1.64 -27.54
N GLU A 57 0.33 1.19 -27.72
CA GLU A 57 -0.77 2.00 -28.20
C GLU A 57 -1.06 3.18 -27.24
N SER A 58 -1.35 4.36 -27.79
CA SER A 58 -1.58 5.60 -27.04
C SER A 58 -2.71 5.46 -25.99
N ARG A 59 -3.72 4.62 -26.25
CA ARG A 59 -4.78 4.33 -25.31
C ARG A 59 -4.26 3.66 -24.04
N HIS A 60 -3.41 2.64 -24.18
CA HIS A 60 -2.80 1.95 -23.06
C HIS A 60 -1.86 2.86 -22.27
N LEU A 61 -1.15 3.77 -22.94
CA LEU A 61 -0.33 4.80 -22.27
C LEU A 61 -1.19 5.73 -21.42
N GLY A 62 -2.37 6.12 -21.90
CA GLY A 62 -3.35 6.91 -21.15
C GLY A 62 -3.84 6.20 -19.89
N ASP A 63 -4.22 4.92 -20.02
CA ASP A 63 -4.66 4.09 -18.90
C ASP A 63 -3.54 3.90 -17.86
N MET A 64 -2.31 3.66 -18.31
CA MET A 64 -1.13 3.54 -17.45
C MET A 64 -0.82 4.84 -16.72
N PHE A 65 -0.92 5.99 -17.40
CA PHE A 65 -0.74 7.30 -16.79
C PHE A 65 -1.78 7.58 -15.71
N LEU A 66 -3.04 7.29 -16.00
CA LEU A 66 -4.15 7.45 -15.07
C LEU A 66 -3.98 6.55 -13.83
N ALA A 67 -3.61 5.29 -14.04
CA ALA A 67 -3.31 4.35 -12.96
C ALA A 67 -2.12 4.85 -12.11
N GLY A 68 -1.07 5.36 -12.74
CA GLY A 68 0.07 5.95 -12.07
C GLY A 68 -0.30 7.17 -11.23
N LEU A 69 -1.17 8.04 -11.74
CA LEU A 69 -1.66 9.22 -11.03
C LEU A 69 -2.45 8.84 -9.78
N PHE A 70 -3.40 7.91 -9.89
CA PHE A 70 -4.15 7.41 -8.74
C PHE A 70 -3.24 6.73 -7.71
N ASN A 71 -2.27 5.95 -8.16
CA ASN A 71 -1.30 5.33 -7.27
C ASN A 71 -0.44 6.38 -6.54
N ALA A 72 -0.02 7.44 -7.21
CA ALA A 72 0.73 8.54 -6.59
C ALA A 72 -0.09 9.25 -5.50
N ILE A 73 -1.37 9.55 -5.78
CA ILE A 73 -2.29 10.15 -4.79
C ILE A 73 -2.47 9.20 -3.58
N ALA A 74 -2.69 7.92 -3.83
CA ALA A 74 -2.84 6.91 -2.78
C ALA A 74 -1.58 6.81 -1.91
N PHE A 75 -0.39 6.83 -2.54
CA PHE A 75 0.88 6.73 -1.82
C PHE A 75 1.20 7.99 -1.01
N LEU A 76 0.88 9.18 -1.54
CA LEU A 76 0.95 10.44 -0.78
C LEU A 76 0.05 10.41 0.46
N SER A 77 -1.19 9.95 0.28
CA SER A 77 -2.17 9.84 1.37
C SER A 77 -1.71 8.84 2.43
N LEU A 78 -1.19 7.69 2.01
CA LEU A 78 -0.65 6.65 2.88
C LEU A 78 0.53 7.19 3.70
N THR A 79 1.49 7.84 3.05
CA THR A 79 2.68 8.40 3.71
C THR A 79 2.28 9.51 4.69
N ARG A 80 1.31 10.35 4.33
CA ARG A 80 0.76 11.36 5.23
C ARG A 80 0.07 10.72 6.44
N ALA A 81 -0.67 9.64 6.24
CA ALA A 81 -1.30 8.90 7.32
C ALA A 81 -0.26 8.30 8.30
N ILE A 82 0.86 7.79 7.79
CA ILE A 82 1.98 7.28 8.63
C ILE A 82 2.59 8.38 9.48
N GLN A 83 2.64 9.63 9.00
CA GLN A 83 3.10 10.77 9.81
C GLN A 83 2.15 11.09 10.96
N LEU A 84 0.85 10.98 10.72
CA LEU A 84 -0.19 11.42 11.66
C LEU A 84 -0.62 10.35 12.65
N THR A 85 -0.30 9.07 12.37
CA THR A 85 -0.74 7.95 13.21
C THR A 85 0.31 6.82 13.24
N SER A 86 -0.01 5.72 13.92
CA SER A 86 0.91 4.58 13.98
C SER A 86 0.93 3.78 12.67
N VAL A 87 2.10 3.26 12.30
CA VAL A 87 2.28 2.39 11.13
C VAL A 87 1.34 1.18 11.19
N THR A 88 1.13 0.62 12.37
CA THR A 88 0.23 -0.51 12.58
C THR A 88 -1.21 -0.17 12.20
N TYR A 89 -1.71 1.01 12.59
CA TYR A 89 -3.06 1.45 12.29
C TYR A 89 -3.25 1.71 10.79
N VAL A 90 -2.25 2.33 10.15
CA VAL A 90 -2.27 2.57 8.69
C VAL A 90 -2.26 1.26 7.92
N ASN A 91 -1.40 0.31 8.30
CA ASN A 91 -1.36 -1.01 7.65
C ASN A 91 -2.66 -1.79 7.86
N LEU A 92 -3.31 -1.61 9.00
CA LEU A 92 -4.60 -2.23 9.30
C LEU A 92 -5.70 -1.73 8.34
N ILE A 93 -5.80 -0.40 8.17
CA ILE A 93 -6.74 0.19 7.20
C ILE A 93 -6.39 -0.26 5.78
N ASN A 94 -5.10 -0.27 5.45
CA ASN A 94 -4.64 -0.71 4.13
C ASN A 94 -4.97 -2.19 3.86
N ALA A 95 -4.98 -3.05 4.88
CA ALA A 95 -5.39 -4.45 4.74
C ALA A 95 -6.86 -4.60 4.32
N SER A 96 -7.73 -3.63 4.62
CA SER A 96 -9.14 -3.62 4.16
C SER A 96 -9.25 -3.53 2.64
N GLN A 97 -8.21 -3.04 1.97
CA GLN A 97 -8.10 -2.99 0.51
C GLN A 97 -8.25 -4.38 -0.12
N VAL A 98 -7.77 -5.43 0.56
CA VAL A 98 -7.88 -6.82 0.07
C VAL A 98 -9.35 -7.24 -0.03
N ALA A 99 -10.16 -6.90 0.95
CA ALA A 99 -11.59 -7.20 0.93
C ALA A 99 -12.33 -6.42 -0.17
N ILE A 100 -11.98 -5.14 -0.35
CA ILE A 100 -12.55 -4.29 -1.41
C ILE A 100 -12.14 -4.81 -2.80
N ALA A 101 -10.86 -5.19 -2.98
CA ALA A 101 -10.38 -5.74 -4.23
C ALA A 101 -11.08 -7.05 -4.59
N ALA A 102 -11.28 -7.94 -3.61
CA ALA A 102 -12.01 -9.20 -3.81
C ALA A 102 -13.48 -8.94 -4.19
N LEU A 103 -14.15 -8.00 -3.53
CA LEU A 103 -15.52 -7.61 -3.85
C LEU A 103 -15.63 -7.03 -5.27
N THR A 104 -14.68 -6.17 -5.64
CA THR A 104 -14.58 -5.58 -6.98
C THR A 104 -14.35 -6.65 -8.04
N GLY A 105 -13.47 -7.62 -7.80
CA GLY A 105 -13.25 -8.78 -8.69
C GLY A 105 -14.54 -9.54 -8.98
N VAL A 106 -15.31 -9.84 -7.94
CA VAL A 106 -16.60 -10.55 -8.09
C VAL A 106 -17.66 -9.69 -8.79
N LEU A 107 -17.81 -8.42 -8.40
CA LEU A 107 -18.92 -7.57 -8.88
C LEU A 107 -18.66 -6.98 -10.26
N LEU A 108 -17.45 -6.48 -10.54
CA LEU A 108 -17.14 -5.81 -11.81
C LEU A 108 -16.58 -6.78 -12.85
N PHE A 109 -15.73 -7.71 -12.44
CA PHE A 109 -15.10 -8.66 -13.36
C PHE A 109 -15.81 -10.00 -13.42
N GLN A 110 -16.91 -10.17 -12.64
CA GLN A 110 -17.70 -11.41 -12.58
C GLN A 110 -16.86 -12.66 -12.31
N GLU A 111 -15.78 -12.48 -11.56
CA GLU A 111 -14.92 -13.59 -11.14
C GLU A 111 -15.69 -14.52 -10.21
N LYS A 112 -15.53 -15.84 -10.42
CA LYS A 112 -16.16 -16.82 -9.53
C LYS A 112 -15.44 -16.81 -8.18
N PRO A 113 -16.12 -16.55 -7.06
CA PRO A 113 -15.49 -16.57 -5.74
C PRO A 113 -15.00 -17.99 -5.44
N THR A 114 -13.69 -18.11 -5.23
CA THR A 114 -13.08 -19.37 -4.80
C THR A 114 -13.13 -19.49 -3.28
N LEU A 115 -13.15 -20.72 -2.76
CA LEU A 115 -13.12 -20.97 -1.32
C LEU A 115 -11.87 -20.34 -0.67
N VAL A 116 -10.73 -20.37 -1.37
CA VAL A 116 -9.48 -19.77 -0.88
C VAL A 116 -9.60 -18.25 -0.78
N MET A 117 -10.23 -17.60 -1.77
CA MET A 117 -10.48 -16.15 -1.76
C MET A 117 -11.41 -15.76 -0.60
N MET A 118 -12.51 -16.49 -0.41
CA MET A 118 -13.45 -16.25 0.70
C MET A 118 -12.76 -16.43 2.06
N ALA A 119 -12.00 -17.48 2.24
CA ALA A 119 -11.24 -17.73 3.46
C ALA A 119 -10.22 -16.60 3.73
N GLY A 120 -9.51 -16.12 2.69
CA GLY A 120 -8.57 -14.99 2.80
C GLY A 120 -9.25 -13.70 3.25
N VAL A 121 -10.41 -13.36 2.67
CA VAL A 121 -11.19 -12.18 3.06
C VAL A 121 -11.69 -12.28 4.51
N ILE A 122 -12.25 -13.43 4.88
CA ILE A 122 -12.74 -13.66 6.27
C ILE A 122 -11.59 -13.55 7.26
N LEU A 123 -10.44 -14.16 6.95
CA LEU A 123 -9.26 -14.12 7.81
C LEU A 123 -8.72 -12.69 7.97
N THR A 124 -8.74 -11.91 6.89
CA THR A 124 -8.35 -10.50 6.89
C THR A 124 -9.28 -9.68 7.79
N ILE A 125 -10.60 -9.84 7.64
CA ILE A 125 -11.59 -9.12 8.45
C ILE A 125 -11.47 -9.53 9.93
N ALA A 126 -11.33 -10.82 10.21
CA ALA A 126 -11.14 -11.32 11.58
C ALA A 126 -9.86 -10.75 12.21
N GLY A 127 -8.75 -10.74 11.48
CA GLY A 127 -7.50 -10.13 11.92
C GLY A 127 -7.64 -8.64 12.23
N LEU A 128 -8.35 -7.89 11.37
CA LEU A 128 -8.67 -6.48 11.60
C LEU A 128 -9.47 -6.26 12.89
N MET A 129 -10.48 -7.07 13.12
CA MET A 129 -11.32 -6.98 14.34
C MET A 129 -10.52 -7.29 15.60
N LEU A 130 -9.64 -8.28 15.58
CA LEU A 130 -8.80 -8.65 16.71
C LEU A 130 -7.85 -7.52 17.12
N VAL A 131 -7.23 -6.85 16.14
CA VAL A 131 -6.30 -5.75 16.41
C VAL A 131 -7.02 -4.48 16.92
N GLN A 132 -8.28 -4.26 16.51
CA GLN A 132 -9.10 -3.13 16.98
C GLN A 132 -9.79 -3.39 18.34
N GLY A 133 -9.56 -4.52 18.97
CA GLY A 133 -10.18 -4.92 20.23
C GLY A 133 -9.98 -3.92 21.38
N PRO A 134 -10.78 -4.00 22.46
CA PRO A 134 -10.90 -2.97 23.51
C PRO A 134 -9.60 -2.66 24.26
N ALA A 135 -8.61 -3.54 24.22
CA ALA A 135 -7.31 -3.32 24.85
C ALA A 135 -6.52 -2.16 24.20
N HIS A 136 -6.65 -1.97 22.90
CA HIS A 136 -5.94 -0.89 22.19
C HIS A 136 -6.57 0.49 22.44
N ARG A 137 -7.88 0.53 22.63
CA ARG A 137 -8.63 1.75 22.96
C ARG A 137 -8.29 2.31 24.34
N LYS A 138 -7.92 1.43 25.28
CA LYS A 138 -7.55 1.82 26.66
C LYS A 138 -6.19 2.50 26.69
N ASN A 139 -5.20 1.99 25.97
CA ASN A 139 -3.84 2.56 25.90
C ASN A 139 -3.82 3.94 25.20
N GLN A 140 -4.64 4.13 24.16
CA GLN A 140 -4.75 5.42 23.49
C GLN A 140 -5.35 6.52 24.37
N LYS A 141 -6.36 6.17 25.20
CA LYS A 141 -6.95 7.11 26.17
C LYS A 141 -5.97 7.49 27.27
N THR A 142 -5.15 6.56 27.75
CA THR A 142 -4.16 6.83 28.80
C THR A 142 -3.04 7.73 28.30
N ALA A 143 -2.61 7.56 27.05
CA ALA A 143 -1.59 8.40 26.43
C ALA A 143 -2.06 9.84 26.15
N LEU A 144 -3.37 10.07 26.00
CA LEU A 144 -3.96 11.40 25.77
C LEU A 144 -4.24 12.16 27.09
N ILE A 145 -4.23 11.47 28.23
CA ILE A 145 -4.60 12.05 29.53
C ILE A 145 -3.35 12.35 30.40
N SER A 146 -2.16 11.92 29.99
CA SER A 146 -0.89 12.27 30.65
C SER A 146 -0.18 13.38 29.88
N PRO A 147 -0.47 14.67 30.13
CA PRO A 147 0.39 15.76 29.70
C PRO A 147 1.59 15.81 30.66
N GLU A 148 2.78 15.64 30.15
CA GLU A 148 4.00 16.12 30.81
C GLU A 148 4.10 17.62 30.77
#